data_dc8155168087fd9e65a84f7b78ed8e58
#
_entry.id   dc8155168087fd9e65a84f7b78ed8e58
#
_cell.length_a   1.000
_cell.length_b   1.000
_cell.length_c   1.000
_cell.angle_alpha   90.00
_cell.angle_beta   90.00
_cell.angle_gamma   90.00
#
_symmetry.space_group_name_H-M   'P 1'
#
loop_
_entity.id
_entity.type
_entity.pdbx_description
1 polymer ?
#
loop_
_entity_poly.entity_id
_entity_poly.type
_entity_poly.pdbx_seq_one_letter_code
_entity_poly.pdbx_strand_id
1 'polypeptide(L)'
;MYPQQIIDALRHVRYPGTGKDLIESGMLEDDIRISGLEVSFSLIFEKDNDPFMKSVVKAAEVAVQTYVDANAAVHIHTKFRKQNLQPQEEHSPLKAKKIIAIHSGKGGVGKSTVTANLAIALARQGKRVGLLDADIHGPSMPKMFHTEDCRPVSVEEGGRTLIEPIEQYGVKMLSIGFFVDPASAVVWRGGMASNALKQLIEDAHWGELDYFLIDLPPGTSDIHLTLVSLLRLTGAIVVTTPQPVALVDARKGVDMFRNEKIDVPVLGIIENMAWFTPAELPNNRYYIFGHDGGKNLAEELGVPLLGQIPLVQSIREAGDDGEPIAMQEGHPAAKIFDEIARKI
;
A
#
# COMPACT_ATOMS: atom_id res chain seq x y z
N MET A 1 -14.76 33.25 -38.39
CA MET A 1 -15.05 32.54 -37.13
C MET A 1 -14.37 33.27 -35.98
N TYR A 2 -14.98 33.26 -34.77
CA TYR A 2 -14.46 33.89 -33.57
C TYR A 2 -14.48 32.87 -32.42
N PRO A 3 -13.57 32.96 -31.44
CA PRO A 3 -13.48 32.00 -30.34
C PRO A 3 -14.81 31.76 -29.58
N GLN A 4 -15.59 32.86 -29.39
CA GLN A 4 -16.88 32.75 -28.71
C GLN A 4 -17.87 31.82 -29.44
N GLN A 5 -17.88 31.82 -30.74
CA GLN A 5 -18.74 30.95 -31.55
C GLN A 5 -18.39 29.49 -31.39
N ILE A 6 -17.09 29.17 -31.22
CA ILE A 6 -16.61 27.81 -30.95
C ILE A 6 -17.08 27.37 -29.52
N ILE A 7 -16.91 28.24 -28.53
CA ILE A 7 -17.37 27.99 -27.15
C ILE A 7 -18.88 27.72 -27.12
N ASP A 8 -19.67 28.56 -27.82
CA ASP A 8 -21.13 28.40 -27.85
C ASP A 8 -21.55 27.11 -28.56
N ALA A 9 -20.85 26.70 -29.62
CA ALA A 9 -21.06 25.42 -30.29
C ALA A 9 -20.77 24.23 -29.38
N LEU A 10 -19.70 24.29 -28.60
CA LEU A 10 -19.29 23.22 -27.67
C LEU A 10 -20.25 23.07 -26.47
N ARG A 11 -21.06 24.07 -26.11
CA ARG A 11 -22.15 23.95 -25.12
C ARG A 11 -23.25 22.97 -25.55
N HIS A 12 -23.37 22.68 -26.84
CA HIS A 12 -24.31 21.67 -27.35
C HIS A 12 -23.81 20.22 -27.16
N VAL A 13 -22.55 20.03 -26.82
CA VAL A 13 -21.96 18.71 -26.59
C VAL A 13 -21.94 18.37 -25.10
N ARG A 14 -22.66 17.31 -24.72
CA ARG A 14 -22.70 16.83 -23.33
C ARG A 14 -21.72 15.68 -23.11
N TYR A 15 -20.96 15.77 -22.03
CA TYR A 15 -20.08 14.67 -21.61
C TYR A 15 -20.91 13.57 -20.93
N PRO A 16 -20.92 12.33 -21.45
CA PRO A 16 -21.80 11.26 -20.94
C PRO A 16 -21.52 10.89 -19.47
N GLY A 17 -20.29 11.07 -18.99
CA GLY A 17 -19.93 10.75 -17.61
C GLY A 17 -20.58 11.64 -16.54
N THR A 18 -20.91 12.90 -16.88
CA THR A 18 -21.49 13.86 -15.93
C THR A 18 -22.84 14.42 -16.38
N GLY A 19 -23.19 14.28 -17.65
CA GLY A 19 -24.38 14.90 -18.28
C GLY A 19 -24.28 16.42 -18.47
N LYS A 20 -23.19 17.08 -18.03
CA LYS A 20 -22.91 18.50 -18.23
C LYS A 20 -22.32 18.75 -19.62
N ASP A 21 -22.42 19.98 -20.13
CA ASP A 21 -21.75 20.36 -21.35
C ASP A 21 -20.21 20.47 -21.18
N LEU A 22 -19.46 20.56 -22.30
CA LEU A 22 -18.00 20.56 -22.25
C LEU A 22 -17.42 21.80 -21.56
N ILE A 23 -18.14 22.92 -21.57
CA ILE A 23 -17.70 24.17 -20.94
C ILE A 23 -17.98 24.11 -19.44
N GLU A 24 -19.19 23.72 -19.02
CA GLU A 24 -19.54 23.51 -17.61
C GLU A 24 -18.69 22.42 -16.94
N SER A 25 -18.27 21.44 -17.71
CA SER A 25 -17.37 20.36 -17.23
C SER A 25 -15.90 20.81 -17.14
N GLY A 26 -15.56 22.03 -17.61
CA GLY A 26 -14.19 22.54 -17.63
C GLY A 26 -13.25 21.69 -18.51
N MET A 27 -13.79 21.09 -19.56
CA MET A 27 -13.03 20.22 -20.47
C MET A 27 -12.37 21.01 -21.62
N LEU A 28 -12.77 22.25 -21.90
CA LEU A 28 -12.14 23.10 -22.90
C LEU A 28 -10.96 23.85 -22.29
N GLU A 29 -9.80 23.78 -22.93
CA GLU A 29 -8.64 24.59 -22.58
C GLU A 29 -8.69 25.95 -23.29
N ASP A 30 -8.09 26.98 -22.68
CA ASP A 30 -8.04 28.34 -23.25
C ASP A 30 -6.91 28.45 -24.29
N ASP A 31 -6.96 27.57 -25.31
CA ASP A 31 -5.97 27.52 -26.40
C ASP A 31 -6.59 27.50 -27.79
N ILE A 32 -7.82 28.04 -27.93
CA ILE A 32 -8.53 28.10 -29.22
C ILE A 32 -7.74 28.96 -30.21
N ARG A 33 -7.39 28.37 -31.34
CA ARG A 33 -6.73 29.05 -32.47
C ARG A 33 -7.58 28.92 -33.72
N ILE A 34 -7.76 30.05 -34.43
CA ILE A 34 -8.55 30.14 -35.67
C ILE A 34 -7.70 30.78 -36.74
N SER A 35 -7.56 30.11 -37.88
CA SER A 35 -6.86 30.60 -39.06
C SER A 35 -7.70 30.30 -40.30
N GLY A 36 -8.46 31.29 -40.77
CA GLY A 36 -9.41 31.09 -41.86
C GLY A 36 -10.52 30.10 -41.50
N LEU A 37 -10.56 28.95 -42.17
CA LEU A 37 -11.49 27.84 -41.87
C LEU A 37 -10.88 26.77 -40.96
N GLU A 38 -9.62 26.88 -40.57
CA GLU A 38 -8.98 25.96 -39.62
C GLU A 38 -9.21 26.41 -38.19
N VAL A 39 -9.66 25.47 -37.38
CA VAL A 39 -9.89 25.66 -35.94
C VAL A 39 -9.14 24.60 -35.18
N SER A 40 -8.33 24.98 -34.19
CA SER A 40 -7.67 24.05 -33.29
C SER A 40 -7.90 24.42 -31.83
N PHE A 41 -8.16 23.43 -30.99
CA PHE A 41 -8.29 23.59 -29.55
C PHE A 41 -8.03 22.27 -28.83
N SER A 42 -7.82 22.32 -27.50
CA SER A 42 -7.59 21.16 -26.67
C SER A 42 -8.79 20.83 -25.80
N LEU A 43 -9.12 19.55 -25.71
CA LEU A 43 -10.05 19.00 -24.71
C LEU A 43 -9.28 18.24 -23.62
N ILE A 44 -9.55 18.58 -22.37
CA ILE A 44 -8.92 18.00 -21.19
C ILE A 44 -9.82 16.88 -20.64
N PHE A 45 -9.31 15.66 -20.60
CA PHE A 45 -9.94 14.50 -19.98
C PHE A 45 -9.29 14.19 -18.64
N GLU A 46 -10.03 13.57 -17.72
CA GLU A 46 -9.48 13.21 -16.40
C GLU A 46 -8.55 11.99 -16.45
N LYS A 47 -8.77 11.08 -17.42
CA LYS A 47 -7.99 9.84 -17.59
C LYS A 47 -7.64 9.62 -19.05
N ASP A 48 -6.49 9.01 -19.30
CA ASP A 48 -6.02 8.62 -20.64
C ASP A 48 -6.83 7.49 -21.29
N ASN A 49 -7.53 6.70 -20.48
CA ASN A 49 -8.38 5.58 -20.91
C ASN A 49 -9.88 5.89 -20.79
N ASP A 50 -10.28 7.16 -20.90
CA ASP A 50 -11.70 7.56 -20.85
C ASP A 50 -12.49 6.89 -21.98
N PRO A 51 -13.51 6.06 -21.68
CA PRO A 51 -14.26 5.32 -22.69
C PRO A 51 -15.05 6.23 -23.63
N PHE A 52 -15.32 7.49 -23.24
CA PHE A 52 -16.08 8.45 -24.01
C PHE A 52 -15.22 9.40 -24.83
N MET A 53 -13.90 9.36 -24.71
CA MET A 53 -12.97 10.29 -25.37
C MET A 53 -13.22 10.41 -26.87
N LYS A 54 -13.23 9.28 -27.57
CA LYS A 54 -13.42 9.26 -29.03
C LYS A 54 -14.78 9.82 -29.47
N SER A 55 -15.83 9.50 -28.71
CA SER A 55 -17.18 9.97 -29.02
C SER A 55 -17.35 11.45 -28.72
N VAL A 56 -16.76 11.97 -27.66
CA VAL A 56 -16.77 13.38 -27.28
C VAL A 56 -15.98 14.23 -28.27
N VAL A 57 -14.80 13.80 -28.67
CA VAL A 57 -14.00 14.48 -29.72
C VAL A 57 -14.78 14.56 -31.02
N LYS A 58 -15.40 13.45 -31.45
CA LYS A 58 -16.22 13.45 -32.68
C LYS A 58 -17.45 14.35 -32.58
N ALA A 59 -18.14 14.34 -31.42
CA ALA A 59 -19.28 15.21 -31.17
C ALA A 59 -18.89 16.71 -31.18
N ALA A 60 -17.72 17.05 -30.63
CA ALA A 60 -17.19 18.40 -30.62
C ALA A 60 -16.86 18.90 -32.05
N GLU A 61 -16.25 18.05 -32.88
CA GLU A 61 -15.99 18.34 -34.30
C GLU A 61 -17.30 18.63 -35.04
N VAL A 62 -18.29 17.74 -34.92
CA VAL A 62 -19.60 17.89 -35.55
C VAL A 62 -20.32 19.14 -35.05
N ALA A 63 -20.23 19.47 -33.77
CA ALA A 63 -20.86 20.67 -33.23
C ALA A 63 -20.29 21.95 -33.84
N VAL A 64 -18.97 22.06 -33.99
CA VAL A 64 -18.34 23.20 -34.64
C VAL A 64 -18.77 23.30 -36.11
N GLN A 65 -18.79 22.17 -36.83
CA GLN A 65 -19.24 22.16 -38.24
C GLN A 65 -20.73 22.51 -38.40
N THR A 66 -21.57 22.11 -37.41
CA THR A 66 -23.02 22.35 -37.49
C THR A 66 -23.41 23.77 -37.10
N TYR A 67 -22.78 24.31 -36.07
CA TYR A 67 -23.22 25.58 -35.46
C TYR A 67 -22.35 26.79 -35.84
N VAL A 68 -21.16 26.55 -36.42
CA VAL A 68 -20.24 27.64 -36.80
C VAL A 68 -20.02 27.71 -38.32
N ASP A 69 -19.43 26.67 -38.91
CA ASP A 69 -19.21 26.61 -40.36
C ASP A 69 -19.05 25.15 -40.83
N ALA A 70 -19.89 24.73 -41.80
CA ALA A 70 -19.87 23.36 -42.30
C ALA A 70 -18.55 22.95 -42.99
N ASN A 71 -17.75 23.92 -43.44
CA ASN A 71 -16.46 23.69 -44.07
C ASN A 71 -15.28 23.85 -43.11
N ALA A 72 -15.54 24.02 -41.81
CA ALA A 72 -14.48 24.15 -40.82
C ALA A 72 -13.64 22.88 -40.72
N ALA A 73 -12.33 23.00 -40.83
CA ALA A 73 -11.37 21.95 -40.53
C ALA A 73 -11.02 22.03 -39.04
N VAL A 74 -11.53 21.07 -38.26
CA VAL A 74 -11.41 21.10 -36.78
C VAL A 74 -10.33 20.13 -36.33
N HIS A 75 -9.33 20.66 -35.64
CA HIS A 75 -8.22 19.90 -35.06
C HIS A 75 -8.34 19.91 -33.55
N ILE A 76 -8.71 18.78 -32.95
CA ILE A 76 -8.91 18.67 -31.52
C ILE A 76 -7.74 17.86 -30.90
N HIS A 77 -7.00 18.50 -30.01
CA HIS A 77 -5.95 17.86 -29.25
C HIS A 77 -6.54 17.35 -27.93
N THR A 78 -6.24 16.11 -27.58
CA THR A 78 -6.64 15.57 -26.27
C THR A 78 -5.49 15.75 -25.29
N LYS A 79 -5.77 16.42 -24.19
CA LYS A 79 -4.86 16.55 -23.04
C LYS A 79 -5.49 15.82 -21.86
N PHE A 80 -4.65 15.36 -20.99
CA PHE A 80 -5.10 14.76 -19.73
C PHE A 80 -4.82 15.73 -18.61
N ARG A 81 -5.79 15.87 -17.73
CA ARG A 81 -5.54 16.60 -16.50
C ARG A 81 -4.36 15.90 -15.84
N LYS A 82 -3.15 16.49 -15.97
CA LYS A 82 -2.11 16.17 -15.01
C LYS A 82 -2.78 16.46 -13.66
N GLN A 83 -3.06 15.44 -12.90
CA GLN A 83 -3.24 15.66 -11.49
C GLN A 83 -1.96 16.40 -11.09
N ASN A 84 -2.05 17.74 -11.03
CA ASN A 84 -1.16 18.49 -10.20
C ASN A 84 -1.43 17.90 -8.82
N LEU A 85 -0.62 16.95 -8.45
CA LEU A 85 -0.24 16.75 -7.07
C LEU A 85 0.45 18.06 -6.66
N GLN A 86 -0.34 19.16 -6.55
CA GLN A 86 -0.02 20.14 -5.54
C GLN A 86 0.12 19.26 -4.30
N PRO A 87 1.15 19.44 -3.49
CA PRO A 87 1.09 18.96 -2.13
C PRO A 87 -0.12 19.71 -1.55
N GLN A 88 -1.30 19.08 -1.60
CA GLN A 88 -2.24 19.27 -0.55
C GLN A 88 -1.38 19.03 0.67
N GLU A 89 -1.34 19.98 1.60
CA GLU A 89 -1.04 19.65 2.98
C GLU A 89 -2.08 18.57 3.29
N GLU A 90 -1.71 17.36 2.93
CA GLU A 90 -2.48 16.16 3.10
C GLU A 90 -2.61 16.00 4.60
N HIS A 91 -3.79 16.30 5.07
CA HIS A 91 -4.28 15.56 6.20
C HIS A 91 -4.37 14.09 5.75
N SER A 92 -3.20 13.44 5.64
CA SER A 92 -3.17 12.00 5.70
C SER A 92 -3.88 11.66 7.00
N PRO A 93 -5.01 10.95 6.97
CA PRO A 93 -5.74 10.60 8.19
C PRO A 93 -4.83 9.84 9.16
N LEU A 94 -3.73 9.32 8.65
CA LEU A 94 -2.69 8.63 9.39
C LEU A 94 -1.51 9.56 9.69
N LYS A 95 -1.39 9.97 10.95
CA LYS A 95 -0.27 10.77 11.46
C LYS A 95 0.84 9.87 11.99
N ALA A 96 1.68 9.35 11.11
CA ALA A 96 2.82 8.52 11.49
C ALA A 96 4.13 9.11 10.94
N LYS A 97 5.20 9.10 11.78
CA LYS A 97 6.53 9.59 11.36
C LYS A 97 7.20 8.66 10.36
N LYS A 98 7.02 7.35 10.55
CA LYS A 98 7.53 6.31 9.65
C LYS A 98 6.42 5.32 9.32
N ILE A 99 6.17 5.11 8.04
CA ILE A 99 5.21 4.13 7.52
C ILE A 99 6.02 3.08 6.77
N ILE A 100 6.06 1.86 7.31
CA ILE A 100 6.94 0.80 6.82
C ILE A 100 6.11 -0.41 6.38
N ALA A 101 6.26 -0.80 5.13
CA ALA A 101 5.67 -2.01 4.58
C ALA A 101 6.55 -3.22 4.87
N ILE A 102 5.98 -4.29 5.43
CA ILE A 102 6.65 -5.57 5.60
C ILE A 102 6.16 -6.52 4.53
N HIS A 103 7.07 -6.92 3.67
CA HIS A 103 6.77 -7.70 2.46
C HIS A 103 7.48 -9.03 2.46
N SER A 104 6.90 -10.00 1.78
CA SER A 104 7.59 -11.23 1.39
C SER A 104 7.19 -11.65 -0.02
N GLY A 105 8.14 -12.05 -0.84
CA GLY A 105 7.87 -12.55 -2.17
C GLY A 105 7.08 -13.87 -2.18
N LYS A 106 7.10 -14.62 -1.07
CA LYS A 106 6.48 -15.95 -0.94
C LYS A 106 5.80 -16.12 0.41
N GLY A 107 4.70 -16.87 0.44
CA GLY A 107 4.06 -17.28 1.68
C GLY A 107 4.91 -18.27 2.49
N GLY A 108 4.72 -18.31 3.81
CA GLY A 108 5.37 -19.26 4.70
C GLY A 108 6.80 -18.91 5.14
N VAL A 109 7.33 -17.76 4.77
CA VAL A 109 8.67 -17.29 5.21
C VAL A 109 8.67 -16.67 6.62
N GLY A 110 7.50 -16.55 7.27
CA GLY A 110 7.34 -15.98 8.59
C GLY A 110 7.22 -14.46 8.62
N LYS A 111 6.75 -13.84 7.54
CA LYS A 111 6.52 -12.38 7.42
C LYS A 111 5.74 -11.83 8.61
N SER A 112 4.54 -12.36 8.88
CA SER A 112 3.65 -11.89 9.94
C SER A 112 4.26 -12.09 11.35
N THR A 113 4.97 -13.20 11.58
CA THR A 113 5.73 -13.41 12.81
C THR A 113 6.79 -12.33 13.00
N VAL A 114 7.52 -11.99 11.95
CA VAL A 114 8.51 -10.91 11.99
C VAL A 114 7.84 -9.56 12.25
N THR A 115 6.73 -9.28 11.57
CA THR A 115 5.99 -8.02 11.72
C THR A 115 5.46 -7.85 13.15
N ALA A 116 4.83 -8.87 13.72
CA ALA A 116 4.29 -8.84 15.08
C ALA A 116 5.39 -8.57 16.11
N ASN A 117 6.49 -9.33 16.04
CA ASN A 117 7.60 -9.18 16.97
C ASN A 117 8.32 -7.84 16.82
N LEU A 118 8.44 -7.32 15.60
CA LEU A 118 9.04 -6.02 15.34
C LEU A 118 8.17 -4.88 15.91
N ALA A 119 6.83 -4.96 15.74
CA ALA A 119 5.90 -3.99 16.33
C ALA A 119 6.06 -3.92 17.85
N ILE A 120 6.10 -5.07 18.50
CA ILE A 120 6.27 -5.17 19.96
C ILE A 120 7.66 -4.67 20.38
N ALA A 121 8.72 -5.02 19.67
CA ALA A 121 10.08 -4.53 19.97
C ALA A 121 10.16 -3.00 19.90
N LEU A 122 9.50 -2.38 18.93
CA LEU A 122 9.39 -0.93 18.84
C LEU A 122 8.59 -0.33 20.00
N ALA A 123 7.44 -0.93 20.36
CA ALA A 123 6.61 -0.48 21.48
C ALA A 123 7.37 -0.55 22.80
N ARG A 124 8.13 -1.63 23.05
CA ARG A 124 9.01 -1.80 24.22
C ARG A 124 10.13 -0.75 24.26
N GLN A 125 10.55 -0.22 23.12
CA GLN A 125 11.49 0.91 23.04
C GLN A 125 10.82 2.28 23.24
N GLY A 126 9.56 2.30 23.70
CA GLY A 126 8.80 3.51 24.00
C GLY A 126 8.26 4.24 22.76
N LYS A 127 8.14 3.56 21.61
CA LYS A 127 7.55 4.11 20.41
C LYS A 127 6.04 3.89 20.40
N ARG A 128 5.29 4.86 19.88
CA ARG A 128 3.86 4.72 19.57
C ARG A 128 3.75 3.97 18.24
N VAL A 129 3.21 2.77 18.26
CA VAL A 129 3.20 1.85 17.12
C VAL A 129 1.78 1.53 16.69
N GLY A 130 1.51 1.70 15.40
CA GLY A 130 0.34 1.18 14.71
C GLY A 130 0.73 -0.02 13.86
N LEU A 131 -0.15 -1.00 13.75
CA LEU A 131 0.01 -2.20 12.95
C LEU A 131 -1.25 -2.47 12.14
N LEU A 132 -1.13 -2.45 10.82
CA LEU A 132 -2.18 -2.87 9.91
C LEU A 132 -1.87 -4.27 9.35
N ASP A 133 -2.74 -5.23 9.63
CA ASP A 133 -2.74 -6.54 8.98
C ASP A 133 -3.52 -6.43 7.66
N ALA A 134 -2.79 -6.35 6.56
CA ALA A 134 -3.32 -6.25 5.21
C ALA A 134 -3.34 -7.59 4.46
N ASP A 135 -3.00 -8.70 5.13
CA ASP A 135 -3.10 -10.04 4.55
C ASP A 135 -4.53 -10.57 4.65
N ILE A 136 -5.33 -10.21 3.64
CA ILE A 136 -6.76 -10.50 3.60
C ILE A 136 -7.07 -12.00 3.51
N HIS A 137 -6.17 -12.77 2.93
CA HIS A 137 -6.35 -14.20 2.71
C HIS A 137 -5.95 -15.06 3.90
N GLY A 138 -5.12 -14.52 4.79
CA GLY A 138 -4.65 -15.22 5.98
C GLY A 138 -4.33 -14.26 7.11
N PRO A 139 -5.34 -13.48 7.60
CA PRO A 139 -5.12 -12.53 8.67
C PRO A 139 -4.68 -13.26 9.92
N SER A 140 -3.44 -13.05 10.33
CA SER A 140 -2.81 -13.79 11.43
C SER A 140 -2.57 -12.96 12.70
N MET A 141 -2.64 -11.63 12.58
CA MET A 141 -2.37 -10.73 13.70
C MET A 141 -3.34 -10.89 14.87
N PRO A 142 -4.67 -11.07 14.69
CA PRO A 142 -5.56 -11.32 15.81
C PRO A 142 -5.13 -12.51 16.66
N LYS A 143 -4.70 -13.61 16.02
CA LYS A 143 -4.19 -14.80 16.72
C LYS A 143 -2.87 -14.50 17.46
N MET A 144 -1.91 -13.88 16.77
CA MET A 144 -0.59 -13.59 17.33
C MET A 144 -0.63 -12.57 18.48
N PHE A 145 -1.68 -11.79 18.61
CA PHE A 145 -1.87 -10.81 19.67
C PHE A 145 -2.91 -11.22 20.72
N HIS A 146 -3.40 -12.46 20.66
CA HIS A 146 -4.46 -12.97 21.56
C HIS A 146 -5.71 -12.06 21.58
N THR A 147 -6.16 -11.64 20.39
CA THR A 147 -7.27 -10.68 20.22
C THR A 147 -8.35 -11.21 19.27
N GLU A 148 -8.44 -12.53 19.04
CA GLU A 148 -9.38 -13.14 18.12
C GLU A 148 -10.84 -12.83 18.47
N ASP A 149 -11.14 -12.74 19.76
CA ASP A 149 -12.48 -12.45 20.27
C ASP A 149 -12.76 -10.95 20.37
N CYS A 150 -11.76 -10.11 20.13
CA CYS A 150 -11.94 -8.65 20.14
C CYS A 150 -12.68 -8.18 18.90
N ARG A 151 -13.47 -7.12 19.06
CA ARG A 151 -14.11 -6.42 17.94
C ARG A 151 -13.87 -4.94 18.11
N PRO A 152 -13.31 -4.26 17.09
CA PRO A 152 -13.15 -2.83 17.09
C PRO A 152 -14.49 -2.12 17.31
N VAL A 153 -14.49 -1.08 18.12
CA VAL A 153 -15.68 -0.26 18.37
C VAL A 153 -15.60 1.04 17.57
N SER A 154 -16.74 1.70 17.39
CA SER A 154 -16.77 3.01 16.79
C SER A 154 -16.69 4.09 17.86
N VAL A 155 -15.92 5.15 17.60
CA VAL A 155 -15.81 6.34 18.44
C VAL A 155 -16.15 7.58 17.62
N GLU A 156 -16.71 8.59 18.28
CA GLU A 156 -17.04 9.87 17.65
C GLU A 156 -15.91 10.87 17.93
N GLU A 157 -15.28 11.38 16.88
CA GLU A 157 -14.27 12.42 16.98
C GLU A 157 -14.45 13.46 15.88
N GLY A 158 -14.54 14.74 16.27
CA GLY A 158 -14.69 15.85 15.32
C GLY A 158 -15.91 15.75 14.40
N GLY A 159 -16.98 15.08 14.83
CA GLY A 159 -18.19 14.86 14.04
C GLY A 159 -18.08 13.74 13.00
N ARG A 160 -17.02 12.91 13.08
CA ARG A 160 -16.83 11.69 12.28
C ARG A 160 -16.88 10.47 13.18
N THR A 161 -17.49 9.40 12.67
CA THR A 161 -17.45 8.08 13.29
C THR A 161 -16.18 7.38 12.83
N LEU A 162 -15.29 7.05 13.76
CA LEU A 162 -14.01 6.39 13.48
C LEU A 162 -13.98 5.00 14.12
N ILE A 163 -13.17 4.11 13.53
CA ILE A 163 -12.90 2.78 14.08
C ILE A 163 -11.78 2.91 15.12
N GLU A 164 -12.04 2.50 16.37
CA GLU A 164 -10.99 2.45 17.40
C GLU A 164 -10.14 1.19 17.22
N PRO A 165 -8.81 1.33 16.99
CA PRO A 165 -7.92 0.18 16.89
C PRO A 165 -7.86 -0.61 18.21
N ILE A 166 -7.73 -1.92 18.11
CA ILE A 166 -7.45 -2.76 19.28
C ILE A 166 -6.04 -2.45 19.77
N GLU A 167 -5.89 -2.16 21.05
CA GLU A 167 -4.58 -1.95 21.66
C GLU A 167 -4.19 -3.16 22.49
N GLN A 168 -3.08 -3.80 22.11
CA GLN A 168 -2.51 -4.93 22.82
C GLN A 168 -0.98 -4.84 22.80
N TYR A 169 -0.34 -5.13 23.92
CA TYR A 169 1.12 -5.07 24.10
C TYR A 169 1.75 -3.72 23.71
N GLY A 170 1.00 -2.61 23.88
CA GLY A 170 1.43 -1.27 23.49
C GLY A 170 1.42 -1.00 21.97
N VAL A 171 0.75 -1.85 21.20
CA VAL A 171 0.57 -1.71 19.77
C VAL A 171 -0.90 -1.50 19.45
N LYS A 172 -1.23 -0.42 18.74
CA LYS A 172 -2.56 -0.21 18.14
C LYS A 172 -2.67 -1.03 16.87
N MET A 173 -3.68 -1.89 16.75
CA MET A 173 -3.78 -2.82 15.65
C MET A 173 -5.16 -2.84 15.02
N LEU A 174 -5.20 -2.90 13.69
CA LEU A 174 -6.38 -3.30 12.92
C LEU A 174 -6.02 -4.41 11.95
N SER A 175 -6.93 -5.35 11.83
CA SER A 175 -6.87 -6.46 10.86
C SER A 175 -8.23 -6.63 10.22
N ILE A 176 -8.25 -7.02 8.96
CA ILE A 176 -9.50 -7.43 8.31
C ILE A 176 -10.13 -8.63 9.04
N GLY A 177 -9.31 -9.43 9.73
CA GLY A 177 -9.75 -10.57 10.52
C GLY A 177 -10.72 -10.21 11.66
N PHE A 178 -10.75 -8.96 12.11
CA PHE A 178 -11.72 -8.52 13.12
C PHE A 178 -13.15 -8.35 12.58
N PHE A 179 -13.29 -8.23 11.25
CA PHE A 179 -14.56 -7.94 10.58
C PHE A 179 -15.11 -9.13 9.80
N VAL A 180 -14.39 -10.24 9.79
CA VAL A 180 -14.77 -11.47 9.06
C VAL A 180 -14.95 -12.59 10.06
N ASP A 181 -16.05 -13.34 9.91
CA ASP A 181 -16.23 -14.58 10.67
C ASP A 181 -15.22 -15.63 10.20
N PRO A 182 -14.35 -16.16 11.11
CA PRO A 182 -13.38 -17.18 10.75
C PRO A 182 -13.98 -18.44 10.11
N ALA A 183 -15.26 -18.75 10.40
CA ALA A 183 -15.99 -19.86 9.83
C ALA A 183 -16.55 -19.59 8.42
N SER A 184 -16.51 -18.33 7.97
CA SER A 184 -17.05 -17.91 6.69
C SER A 184 -15.94 -17.78 5.65
N ALA A 185 -16.02 -18.56 4.58
CA ALA A 185 -15.18 -18.37 3.40
C ALA A 185 -15.62 -17.11 2.64
N VAL A 186 -15.14 -15.94 3.07
CA VAL A 186 -15.41 -14.70 2.34
C VAL A 186 -14.51 -14.62 1.12
N VAL A 187 -15.12 -14.60 -0.06
CA VAL A 187 -14.40 -14.39 -1.31
C VAL A 187 -14.21 -12.90 -1.53
N TRP A 188 -13.04 -12.41 -1.14
CA TRP A 188 -12.66 -11.02 -1.41
C TRP A 188 -12.35 -10.81 -2.89
N ARG A 189 -13.13 -9.98 -3.56
CA ARG A 189 -12.77 -9.50 -4.89
C ARG A 189 -11.87 -8.26 -4.74
N GLY A 190 -10.85 -8.11 -5.61
CA GLY A 190 -9.79 -7.10 -5.46
C GLY A 190 -10.26 -5.71 -5.05
N GLY A 191 -11.31 -5.16 -5.67
CA GLY A 191 -11.85 -3.86 -5.31
C GLY A 191 -12.47 -3.79 -3.90
N MET A 192 -13.08 -4.86 -3.40
CA MET A 192 -13.62 -4.90 -2.02
C MET A 192 -12.49 -4.90 -0.99
N ALA A 193 -11.46 -5.68 -1.25
CA ALA A 193 -10.27 -5.77 -0.42
C ALA A 193 -9.56 -4.40 -0.28
N SER A 194 -9.33 -3.75 -1.40
CA SER A 194 -8.71 -2.41 -1.44
C SER A 194 -9.55 -1.36 -0.71
N ASN A 195 -10.88 -1.39 -0.86
CA ASN A 195 -11.77 -0.45 -0.16
C ASN A 195 -11.80 -0.71 1.36
N ALA A 196 -11.80 -1.97 1.80
CA ALA A 196 -11.73 -2.29 3.22
C ALA A 196 -10.42 -1.79 3.84
N LEU A 197 -9.27 -2.04 3.21
CA LEU A 197 -7.99 -1.54 3.67
C LEU A 197 -7.94 -0.01 3.71
N LYS A 198 -8.52 0.66 2.70
CA LYS A 198 -8.65 2.12 2.70
C LYS A 198 -9.41 2.61 3.92
N GLN A 199 -10.55 2.00 4.25
CA GLN A 199 -11.32 2.35 5.45
C GLN A 199 -10.53 2.12 6.73
N LEU A 200 -9.81 1.00 6.88
CA LEU A 200 -8.98 0.74 8.05
C LEU A 200 -7.83 1.75 8.21
N ILE A 201 -7.42 2.43 7.16
CA ILE A 201 -6.41 3.47 7.19
C ILE A 201 -7.02 4.84 7.47
N GLU A 202 -8.08 5.21 6.70
CA GLU A 202 -8.62 6.57 6.67
C GLU A 202 -9.71 6.84 7.72
N ASP A 203 -10.46 5.81 8.10
CA ASP A 203 -11.58 5.92 9.04
C ASP A 203 -11.27 5.30 10.40
N ALA A 204 -10.00 5.18 10.78
CA ALA A 204 -9.58 4.68 12.07
C ALA A 204 -8.89 5.75 12.93
N HIS A 205 -9.15 5.68 14.26
CA HIS A 205 -8.58 6.56 15.26
C HIS A 205 -7.15 6.13 15.65
N TRP A 206 -6.21 6.20 14.70
CA TRP A 206 -4.81 5.83 14.95
C TRP A 206 -4.10 6.79 15.93
N GLY A 207 -4.51 8.07 15.95
CA GLY A 207 -3.81 9.12 16.67
C GLY A 207 -2.43 9.41 16.09
N GLU A 208 -1.54 9.96 16.92
CA GLU A 208 -0.15 10.23 16.51
C GLU A 208 0.74 9.01 16.76
N LEU A 209 1.43 8.54 15.72
CA LEU A 209 2.30 7.38 15.77
C LEU A 209 3.76 7.77 15.44
N ASP A 210 4.70 7.03 16.05
CA ASP A 210 6.10 7.10 15.63
C ASP A 210 6.36 6.11 14.49
N TYR A 211 5.71 4.94 14.51
CA TYR A 211 5.79 3.91 13.47
C TYR A 211 4.40 3.39 13.11
N PHE A 212 4.18 3.20 11.83
CA PHE A 212 3.05 2.44 11.31
C PHE A 212 3.57 1.29 10.46
N LEU A 213 3.38 0.07 10.92
CA LEU A 213 3.79 -1.13 10.21
C LEU A 213 2.62 -1.71 9.44
N ILE A 214 2.87 -2.17 8.23
CA ILE A 214 1.87 -2.79 7.37
C ILE A 214 2.34 -4.20 7.03
N ASP A 215 1.63 -5.22 7.54
CA ASP A 215 1.84 -6.62 7.16
C ASP A 215 1.17 -6.88 5.82
N LEU A 216 1.93 -6.85 4.72
CA LEU A 216 1.41 -7.01 3.37
C LEU A 216 1.06 -8.47 3.07
N PRO A 217 0.11 -8.77 2.17
CA PRO A 217 -0.03 -10.12 1.64
C PRO A 217 1.26 -10.57 0.93
N PRO A 218 1.53 -11.88 0.85
CA PRO A 218 2.70 -12.37 0.13
C PRO A 218 2.58 -12.16 -1.38
N GLY A 219 3.72 -12.07 -2.07
CA GLY A 219 3.78 -11.89 -3.51
C GLY A 219 3.50 -10.45 -3.95
N THR A 220 3.10 -10.26 -5.19
CA THR A 220 2.82 -8.95 -5.80
C THR A 220 1.36 -8.92 -6.28
N SER A 221 0.52 -8.15 -5.64
CA SER A 221 -0.91 -8.02 -5.95
C SER A 221 -1.34 -6.57 -6.05
N ASP A 222 -2.55 -6.31 -6.54
CA ASP A 222 -3.14 -4.96 -6.61
C ASP A 222 -3.23 -4.27 -5.23
N ILE A 223 -3.24 -5.05 -4.14
CA ILE A 223 -3.23 -4.53 -2.77
C ILE A 223 -1.97 -3.72 -2.50
N HIS A 224 -0.80 -4.19 -2.97
CA HIS A 224 0.47 -3.47 -2.82
C HIS A 224 0.40 -2.10 -3.51
N LEU A 225 -0.09 -2.05 -4.74
CA LEU A 225 -0.26 -0.80 -5.50
C LEU A 225 -1.26 0.14 -4.82
N THR A 226 -2.36 -0.41 -4.30
CA THR A 226 -3.36 0.36 -3.56
C THR A 226 -2.75 1.02 -2.32
N LEU A 227 -2.02 0.27 -1.49
CA LEU A 227 -1.41 0.78 -0.26
C LEU A 227 -0.33 1.83 -0.56
N VAL A 228 0.50 1.62 -1.58
CA VAL A 228 1.49 2.61 -2.02
C VAL A 228 0.83 3.88 -2.53
N SER A 229 -0.32 3.78 -3.19
CA SER A 229 -1.06 4.96 -3.67
C SER A 229 -1.81 5.72 -2.57
N LEU A 230 -2.20 5.04 -1.49
CA LEU A 230 -2.91 5.63 -0.34
C LEU A 230 -1.97 6.24 0.69
N LEU A 231 -0.79 5.66 0.86
CA LEU A 231 0.16 6.01 1.91
C LEU A 231 1.52 6.36 1.32
N ARG A 232 2.10 7.45 1.82
CA ARG A 232 3.50 7.75 1.52
C ARG A 232 4.40 6.87 2.37
N LEU A 233 4.75 5.69 1.87
CA LEU A 233 5.62 4.76 2.57
C LEU A 233 7.01 5.39 2.78
N THR A 234 7.50 5.34 4.01
CA THR A 234 8.88 5.73 4.36
C THR A 234 9.89 4.70 3.86
N GLY A 235 9.43 3.44 3.73
CA GLY A 235 10.24 2.36 3.20
C GLY A 235 9.57 0.99 3.31
N ALA A 236 10.24 0.00 2.76
CA ALA A 236 9.81 -1.39 2.80
C ALA A 236 10.92 -2.30 3.37
N ILE A 237 10.52 -3.33 4.11
CA ILE A 237 11.39 -4.39 4.60
C ILE A 237 10.97 -5.68 3.91
N VAL A 238 11.94 -6.43 3.36
CA VAL A 238 11.68 -7.70 2.70
C VAL A 238 12.11 -8.86 3.60
N VAL A 239 11.16 -9.73 3.94
CA VAL A 239 11.40 -10.94 4.73
C VAL A 239 11.54 -12.14 3.80
N THR A 240 12.61 -12.93 3.98
CA THR A 240 12.87 -14.13 3.20
C THR A 240 13.47 -15.24 4.08
N THR A 241 13.61 -16.43 3.52
CA THR A 241 14.41 -17.53 4.08
C THR A 241 15.63 -17.77 3.20
N PRO A 242 16.67 -18.49 3.67
CA PRO A 242 17.87 -18.76 2.87
C PRO A 242 17.65 -19.60 1.60
N GLN A 243 16.45 -20.18 1.42
CA GLN A 243 16.14 -21.07 0.29
C GLN A 243 16.19 -20.34 -1.05
N PRO A 244 16.85 -20.89 -2.08
CA PRO A 244 16.93 -20.27 -3.40
C PRO A 244 15.57 -19.90 -4.00
N VAL A 245 14.55 -20.75 -3.81
CA VAL A 245 13.19 -20.47 -4.31
C VAL A 245 12.52 -19.27 -3.61
N ALA A 246 12.85 -18.99 -2.34
CA ALA A 246 12.36 -17.82 -1.63
C ALA A 246 13.13 -16.56 -2.02
N LEU A 247 14.44 -16.69 -2.29
CA LEU A 247 15.29 -15.59 -2.70
C LEU A 247 14.92 -15.01 -4.07
N VAL A 248 14.53 -15.88 -5.03
CA VAL A 248 14.04 -15.42 -6.34
C VAL A 248 12.82 -14.51 -6.19
N ASP A 249 11.88 -14.87 -5.31
CA ASP A 249 10.68 -14.07 -5.09
C ASP A 249 10.96 -12.83 -4.21
N ALA A 250 11.90 -12.92 -3.27
CA ALA A 250 12.35 -11.76 -2.49
C ALA A 250 12.99 -10.69 -3.39
N ARG A 251 13.80 -11.11 -4.40
CA ARG A 251 14.35 -10.22 -5.43
C ARG A 251 13.25 -9.46 -6.16
N LYS A 252 12.21 -10.16 -6.63
CA LYS A 252 11.06 -9.52 -7.30
C LYS A 252 10.37 -8.50 -6.40
N GLY A 253 10.29 -8.79 -5.08
CA GLY A 253 9.75 -7.86 -4.10
C GLY A 253 10.60 -6.57 -3.99
N VAL A 254 11.93 -6.69 -3.95
CA VAL A 254 12.83 -5.53 -3.96
C VAL A 254 12.69 -4.74 -5.25
N ASP A 255 12.65 -5.42 -6.40
CA ASP A 255 12.52 -4.79 -7.72
C ASP A 255 11.16 -4.07 -7.86
N MET A 256 10.09 -4.63 -7.29
CA MET A 256 8.77 -4.00 -7.26
C MET A 256 8.84 -2.65 -6.54
N PHE A 257 9.42 -2.58 -5.33
CA PHE A 257 9.51 -1.33 -4.58
C PHE A 257 10.43 -0.29 -5.24
N ARG A 258 11.46 -0.72 -5.96
CA ARG A 258 12.38 0.15 -6.72
C ARG A 258 11.85 0.60 -8.07
N ASN A 259 10.71 0.06 -8.51
CA ASN A 259 10.11 0.46 -9.79
C ASN A 259 9.76 1.96 -9.76
N GLU A 260 10.05 2.69 -10.84
CA GLU A 260 9.85 4.14 -10.96
C GLU A 260 8.42 4.61 -10.65
N LYS A 261 7.42 3.74 -10.81
CA LYS A 261 6.01 4.05 -10.50
C LYS A 261 5.68 3.89 -9.02
N ILE A 262 6.46 3.14 -8.27
CA ILE A 262 6.26 2.84 -6.84
C ILE A 262 7.23 3.68 -6.01
N ASP A 263 8.51 3.68 -6.37
CA ASP A 263 9.59 4.48 -5.81
C ASP A 263 9.62 4.51 -4.26
N VAL A 264 9.59 3.31 -3.66
CA VAL A 264 9.65 3.13 -2.21
C VAL A 264 11.04 2.61 -1.83
N PRO A 265 11.76 3.30 -0.91
CA PRO A 265 13.06 2.84 -0.44
C PRO A 265 12.99 1.46 0.22
N VAL A 266 13.87 0.54 -0.14
CA VAL A 266 14.01 -0.74 0.56
C VAL A 266 14.99 -0.55 1.72
N LEU A 267 14.44 -0.55 2.96
CA LEU A 267 15.21 -0.36 4.19
C LEU A 267 16.16 -1.52 4.46
N GLY A 268 15.82 -2.72 3.98
CA GLY A 268 16.68 -3.87 4.06
C GLY A 268 15.95 -5.20 3.96
N ILE A 269 16.74 -6.27 4.10
CA ILE A 269 16.29 -7.66 4.10
C ILE A 269 16.40 -8.23 5.52
N ILE A 270 15.41 -9.01 5.94
CA ILE A 270 15.46 -9.87 7.12
C ILE A 270 15.49 -11.31 6.64
N GLU A 271 16.54 -12.03 6.97
CA GLU A 271 16.64 -13.47 6.73
C GLU A 271 16.08 -14.22 7.90
N ASN A 272 14.90 -14.79 7.75
CA ASN A 272 14.25 -15.63 8.77
C ASN A 272 14.59 -17.11 8.56
N MET A 273 14.50 -17.90 9.63
CA MET A 273 14.84 -19.33 9.63
C MET A 273 16.28 -19.59 9.16
N ALA A 274 17.19 -18.68 9.51
CA ALA A 274 18.57 -18.67 9.01
C ALA A 274 19.38 -19.91 9.44
N TRP A 275 19.14 -20.42 10.65
CA TRP A 275 19.73 -21.67 11.17
C TRP A 275 18.84 -22.24 12.29
N PHE A 276 19.05 -23.49 12.60
CA PHE A 276 18.49 -24.18 13.75
C PHE A 276 19.60 -24.58 14.72
N THR A 277 19.38 -24.40 16.02
CA THR A 277 20.28 -24.87 17.09
C THR A 277 19.46 -25.76 18.03
N PRO A 278 19.75 -27.07 18.11
CA PRO A 278 19.10 -27.96 19.08
C PRO A 278 19.45 -27.56 20.51
N ALA A 279 18.51 -27.76 21.43
CA ALA A 279 18.74 -27.45 22.85
C ALA A 279 19.88 -28.32 23.45
N GLU A 280 20.01 -29.55 23.00
CA GLU A 280 21.03 -30.53 23.42
C GLU A 280 22.42 -30.18 22.88
N LEU A 281 22.50 -29.38 21.81
CA LEU A 281 23.76 -29.02 21.16
C LEU A 281 23.81 -27.49 20.95
N PRO A 282 23.89 -26.68 22.00
CA PRO A 282 23.72 -25.22 21.94
C PRO A 282 24.80 -24.49 21.12
N ASN A 283 25.93 -25.16 20.87
CA ASN A 283 27.02 -24.60 20.05
C ASN A 283 26.95 -24.99 18.57
N ASN A 284 25.98 -25.84 18.17
CA ASN A 284 25.86 -26.31 16.81
C ASN A 284 24.78 -25.52 16.05
N ARG A 285 25.07 -25.19 14.79
CA ARG A 285 24.11 -24.56 13.88
C ARG A 285 23.87 -25.47 12.68
N TYR A 286 22.62 -25.73 12.41
CA TYR A 286 22.18 -26.52 11.25
C TYR A 286 21.44 -25.60 10.29
N TYR A 287 21.89 -25.54 9.06
CA TYR A 287 21.36 -24.66 8.01
C TYR A 287 20.32 -25.40 7.18
N ILE A 288 19.16 -25.69 7.78
CA ILE A 288 18.10 -26.52 7.20
C ILE A 288 17.60 -25.97 5.87
N PHE A 289 17.50 -24.64 5.76
CA PHE A 289 16.99 -23.95 4.59
C PHE A 289 18.08 -23.34 3.71
N GLY A 290 19.34 -23.59 3.96
CA GLY A 290 20.49 -22.97 3.29
C GLY A 290 21.25 -22.03 4.21
N HIS A 291 22.37 -21.51 3.73
CA HIS A 291 23.29 -20.69 4.50
C HIS A 291 23.46 -19.31 3.85
N ASP A 292 23.24 -18.24 4.63
CA ASP A 292 23.48 -16.84 4.23
C ASP A 292 22.79 -16.39 2.93
N GLY A 293 21.70 -17.06 2.50
CA GLY A 293 21.04 -16.74 1.23
C GLY A 293 20.50 -15.32 1.19
N GLY A 294 19.78 -14.89 2.25
CA GLY A 294 19.25 -13.53 2.36
C GLY A 294 20.35 -12.48 2.53
N LYS A 295 21.45 -12.83 3.24
CA LYS A 295 22.63 -11.98 3.37
C LYS A 295 23.27 -11.73 2.01
N ASN A 296 23.55 -12.78 1.25
CA ASN A 296 24.14 -12.67 -0.07
C ASN A 296 23.25 -11.89 -1.03
N LEU A 297 21.93 -12.09 -0.96
CA LEU A 297 20.96 -11.33 -1.74
C LEU A 297 20.98 -9.83 -1.35
N ALA A 298 21.09 -9.50 -0.07
CA ALA A 298 21.20 -8.13 0.40
C ALA A 298 22.45 -7.44 -0.15
N GLU A 299 23.60 -8.11 -0.10
CA GLU A 299 24.87 -7.63 -0.67
C GLU A 299 24.76 -7.42 -2.19
N GLU A 300 24.20 -8.39 -2.92
CA GLU A 300 24.02 -8.32 -4.36
C GLU A 300 23.12 -7.16 -4.79
N LEU A 301 22.03 -6.92 -4.05
CA LEU A 301 21.07 -5.86 -4.34
C LEU A 301 21.49 -4.50 -3.77
N GLY A 302 22.57 -4.42 -3.01
CA GLY A 302 23.02 -3.19 -2.37
C GLY A 302 22.02 -2.65 -1.36
N VAL A 303 21.36 -3.54 -0.59
CA VAL A 303 20.45 -3.17 0.51
C VAL A 303 20.98 -3.69 1.84
N PRO A 304 20.66 -3.06 2.98
CA PRO A 304 21.10 -3.56 4.29
C PRO A 304 20.54 -4.95 4.63
N LEU A 305 21.35 -5.80 5.25
CA LEU A 305 20.86 -6.95 6.01
C LEU A 305 20.48 -6.47 7.41
N LEU A 306 19.18 -6.39 7.70
CA LEU A 306 18.67 -5.90 9.00
C LEU A 306 18.91 -6.92 10.11
N GLY A 307 18.75 -8.21 9.81
CA GLY A 307 19.02 -9.28 10.77
C GLY A 307 18.85 -10.67 10.19
N GLN A 308 19.36 -11.64 10.93
CA GLN A 308 19.16 -13.07 10.70
C GLN A 308 18.49 -13.66 11.93
N ILE A 309 17.31 -14.26 11.74
CA ILE A 309 16.49 -14.82 12.81
C ILE A 309 16.60 -16.35 12.73
N PRO A 310 16.99 -17.03 13.82
CA PRO A 310 17.06 -18.48 13.84
C PRO A 310 15.68 -19.13 13.78
N LEU A 311 15.61 -20.36 13.31
CA LEU A 311 14.45 -21.22 13.47
C LEU A 311 14.43 -21.73 14.92
N VAL A 312 13.51 -21.21 15.73
CA VAL A 312 13.41 -21.55 17.16
C VAL A 312 11.98 -21.95 17.49
N GLN A 313 11.82 -23.06 18.17
CA GLN A 313 10.50 -23.58 18.56
C GLN A 313 9.71 -22.56 19.40
N SER A 314 10.36 -21.88 20.34
CA SER A 314 9.73 -20.87 21.20
C SER A 314 9.16 -19.68 20.44
N ILE A 315 9.70 -19.30 19.27
CA ILE A 315 9.12 -18.24 18.43
C ILE A 315 7.75 -18.70 17.89
N ARG A 316 7.66 -19.95 17.43
CA ARG A 316 6.42 -20.53 16.93
C ARG A 316 5.39 -20.64 18.07
N GLU A 317 5.78 -21.26 19.19
CA GLU A 317 4.90 -21.45 20.36
C GLU A 317 4.37 -20.12 20.89
N ALA A 318 5.24 -19.15 21.09
CA ALA A 318 4.86 -17.80 21.53
C ALA A 318 3.84 -17.14 20.58
N GLY A 319 4.01 -17.31 19.27
CA GLY A 319 3.06 -16.81 18.28
C GLY A 319 1.72 -17.55 18.30
N ASP A 320 1.72 -18.87 18.51
CA ASP A 320 0.52 -19.70 18.60
C ASP A 320 -0.28 -19.41 19.89
N ASP A 321 0.43 -19.11 20.98
CA ASP A 321 -0.15 -18.78 22.29
C ASP A 321 -0.63 -17.30 22.35
N GLY A 322 -0.35 -16.50 21.32
CA GLY A 322 -0.72 -15.10 21.25
C GLY A 322 0.15 -14.18 22.12
N GLU A 323 1.33 -14.64 22.52
CA GLU A 323 2.33 -13.90 23.30
C GLU A 323 3.66 -13.85 22.55
N PRO A 324 3.79 -13.03 21.48
CA PRO A 324 4.99 -12.99 20.63
C PRO A 324 6.29 -12.91 21.45
N ILE A 325 7.33 -13.60 20.97
CA ILE A 325 8.58 -13.78 21.71
C ILE A 325 9.27 -12.47 22.11
N ALA A 326 9.02 -11.38 21.38
CA ALA A 326 9.50 -10.05 21.71
C ALA A 326 8.96 -9.53 23.05
N MET A 327 7.90 -10.12 23.62
CA MET A 327 7.40 -9.83 24.98
C MET A 327 8.32 -10.36 26.06
N GLN A 328 9.09 -11.40 25.78
CA GLN A 328 9.91 -12.11 26.78
C GLN A 328 11.27 -11.42 26.96
N GLU A 329 11.35 -10.56 27.98
CA GLU A 329 12.61 -9.89 28.32
C GLU A 329 13.76 -10.89 28.56
N GLY A 330 14.90 -10.60 27.97
CA GLY A 330 16.10 -11.41 28.13
C GLY A 330 16.17 -12.62 27.20
N HIS A 331 15.08 -13.04 26.56
CA HIS A 331 15.11 -14.15 25.61
C HIS A 331 16.02 -13.83 24.40
N PRO A 332 16.92 -14.75 23.99
CA PRO A 332 17.86 -14.48 22.89
C PRO A 332 17.17 -14.05 21.59
N ALA A 333 16.03 -14.65 21.25
CA ALA A 333 15.28 -14.28 20.05
C ALA A 333 14.65 -12.89 20.16
N ALA A 334 14.17 -12.48 21.35
CA ALA A 334 13.64 -11.13 21.56
C ALA A 334 14.71 -10.06 21.33
N LYS A 335 15.95 -10.30 21.74
CA LYS A 335 17.08 -9.39 21.51
C LYS A 335 17.34 -9.16 20.02
N ILE A 336 17.16 -10.18 19.18
CA ILE A 336 17.32 -10.04 17.71
C ILE A 336 16.29 -9.05 17.16
N PHE A 337 15.04 -9.13 17.59
CA PHE A 337 14.00 -8.18 17.17
C PHE A 337 14.27 -6.77 17.70
N ASP A 338 14.78 -6.64 18.95
CA ASP A 338 15.21 -5.35 19.50
C ASP A 338 16.36 -4.72 18.68
N GLU A 339 17.31 -5.52 18.20
CA GLU A 339 18.41 -5.07 17.36
C GLU A 339 17.92 -4.65 15.96
N ILE A 340 17.00 -5.40 15.36
CA ILE A 340 16.38 -5.04 14.08
C ILE A 340 15.60 -3.71 14.23
N ALA A 341 14.82 -3.57 15.31
CA ALA A 341 14.04 -2.38 15.58
C ALA A 341 14.89 -1.10 15.74
N ARG A 342 16.15 -1.22 16.21
CA ARG A 342 17.08 -0.08 16.31
C ARG A 342 17.65 0.36 14.97
N LYS A 343 17.58 -0.48 13.93
CA LYS A 343 18.15 -0.20 12.60
C LYS A 343 17.17 0.49 11.65
N ILE A 344 15.90 0.59 12.02
CA ILE A 344 14.82 1.10 11.15
C ILE A 344 14.22 2.43 11.63
#